data_7fde714cb60f45efa324ae8c3d55b264
#
_entry.id   7fde714cb60f45efa324ae8c3d55b264
#
_cell.length_a   1.000
_cell.length_b   1.000
_cell.length_c   1.000
_cell.angle_alpha   90.00
_cell.angle_beta   90.00
_cell.angle_gamma   90.00
#
_symmetry.space_group_name_H-M   'P 1'
#
loop_
_entity.id
_entity.type
_entity.pdbx_description
1 polymer ?
#
loop_
_entity_poly.entity_id
_entity_poly.type
_entity_poly.pdbx_seq_one_letter_code
_entity_poly.pdbx_strand_id
1 'polypeptide(L)'
;LAASVLRRKSMLEVIRFGLTGSEKTIYRGVVMNTVEDRDLEMEIQTEGDLVFFQDSIIRPFHKTGTDVPGKTTPGNYFKWLVKKHNEQVDDFKQFLIGQVTVTGEAADRERNDYSTTRDIMDELVTENGGYIRTRTVGGVHYIDYLAEYEQAGGQDIRQGQNIIDVTKNVKTDDLATRLIPLGSSTSNNEWPVTIANVNGGKQP
;
A
#
# COMPACT_ATOMS: atom_id res chain seq x y z
N LEU A 1 6.01 -1.82 -37.43
CA LEU A 1 6.95 -2.43 -36.49
C LEU A 1 6.22 -2.55 -35.15
N ALA A 2 5.62 -3.71 -34.87
CA ALA A 2 5.10 -4.02 -33.58
C ALA A 2 6.29 -4.10 -32.59
N ALA A 3 6.42 -3.13 -31.73
CA ALA A 3 7.37 -3.22 -30.63
C ALA A 3 6.95 -4.42 -29.77
N SER A 4 7.86 -5.36 -29.54
CA SER A 4 7.59 -6.48 -28.67
C SER A 4 7.41 -5.95 -27.24
N VAL A 5 6.17 -5.99 -26.74
CA VAL A 5 5.86 -5.61 -25.37
C VAL A 5 6.18 -6.79 -24.47
N LEU A 6 7.15 -6.64 -23.58
CA LEU A 6 7.59 -7.67 -22.66
C LEU A 6 6.91 -7.47 -21.29
N ARG A 7 6.21 -8.50 -20.82
CA ARG A 7 5.61 -8.52 -19.48
C ARG A 7 6.67 -8.30 -18.41
N ARG A 8 6.39 -7.48 -17.40
CA ARG A 8 7.27 -7.11 -16.27
C ARG A 8 8.63 -6.48 -16.68
N LYS A 9 8.83 -6.16 -17.95
CA LYS A 9 10.05 -5.50 -18.47
C LYS A 9 9.76 -4.22 -19.22
N SER A 10 8.62 -4.16 -19.93
CA SER A 10 8.22 -2.95 -20.64
C SER A 10 7.50 -1.99 -19.68
N MET A 11 7.84 -0.71 -19.80
CA MET A 11 7.18 0.39 -19.10
C MET A 11 6.27 1.12 -20.09
N LEU A 12 5.07 1.47 -19.62
CA LEU A 12 4.15 2.35 -20.34
C LEU A 12 4.12 3.70 -19.64
N GLU A 13 4.31 4.75 -20.41
CA GLU A 13 4.23 6.12 -19.92
C GLU A 13 3.19 6.89 -20.72
N VAL A 14 2.28 7.56 -20.02
CA VAL A 14 1.28 8.45 -20.62
C VAL A 14 1.69 9.88 -20.36
N ILE A 15 1.99 10.61 -21.43
CA ILE A 15 2.48 11.99 -21.37
C ILE A 15 1.37 12.90 -21.89
N ARG A 16 1.04 13.92 -21.12
CA ARG A 16 0.16 15.01 -21.55
C ARG A 16 0.99 16.18 -22.08
N PHE A 17 0.74 16.57 -23.30
CA PHE A 17 1.31 17.75 -23.90
C PHE A 17 0.45 18.98 -23.57
N GLY A 18 1.03 20.00 -22.95
CA GLY A 18 0.36 21.27 -22.72
C GLY A 18 0.36 22.15 -23.95
N LEU A 19 -0.56 23.10 -24.04
CA LEU A 19 -0.65 24.08 -25.15
C LEU A 19 0.62 24.92 -25.36
N THR A 20 1.46 25.00 -24.33
CA THR A 20 2.74 25.73 -24.33
C THR A 20 3.95 24.84 -24.60
N GLY A 21 3.72 23.59 -25.03
CA GLY A 21 4.80 22.62 -25.30
C GLY A 21 5.39 21.96 -24.04
N SER A 22 4.80 22.21 -22.86
CA SER A 22 5.23 21.53 -21.63
C SER A 22 4.72 20.10 -21.63
N GLU A 23 5.62 19.15 -21.42
CA GLU A 23 5.29 17.73 -21.23
C GLU A 23 5.08 17.43 -19.75
N LYS A 24 4.03 16.70 -19.45
CA LYS A 24 3.78 16.18 -18.09
C LYS A 24 3.40 14.72 -18.15
N THR A 25 4.21 13.87 -17.57
CA THR A 25 3.86 12.47 -17.33
C THR A 25 2.69 12.42 -16.35
N ILE A 26 1.57 11.85 -16.79
CA ILE A 26 0.36 11.69 -15.98
C ILE A 26 0.20 10.27 -15.45
N TYR A 27 0.83 9.30 -16.10
CA TYR A 27 0.86 7.92 -15.66
C TYR A 27 2.15 7.26 -16.12
N ARG A 28 2.66 6.36 -15.28
CA ARG A 28 3.76 5.44 -15.60
C ARG A 28 3.45 4.11 -14.93
N GLY A 29 3.63 3.01 -15.64
CA GLY A 29 3.38 1.69 -15.09
C GLY A 29 4.13 0.60 -15.84
N VAL A 30 4.31 -0.52 -15.15
CA VAL A 30 4.91 -1.74 -15.68
C VAL A 30 3.84 -2.55 -16.40
N VAL A 31 4.14 -3.08 -17.58
CA VAL A 31 3.21 -3.94 -18.31
C VAL A 31 3.14 -5.30 -17.63
N MET A 32 1.95 -5.64 -17.13
CA MET A 32 1.68 -6.90 -16.45
C MET A 32 1.08 -7.93 -17.38
N ASN A 33 0.17 -7.51 -18.25
CA ASN A 33 -0.50 -8.38 -19.20
C ASN A 33 -0.81 -7.66 -20.50
N THR A 34 -0.91 -8.44 -21.58
CA THR A 34 -1.36 -7.96 -22.89
C THR A 34 -2.39 -8.96 -23.44
N VAL A 35 -3.50 -8.45 -23.91
CA VAL A 35 -4.53 -9.24 -24.61
C VAL A 35 -4.65 -8.67 -26.01
N GLU A 36 -4.49 -9.50 -27.02
CA GLU A 36 -4.72 -9.15 -28.43
C GLU A 36 -6.04 -9.74 -28.89
N ASP A 37 -6.90 -8.92 -29.47
CA ASP A 37 -8.15 -9.36 -30.08
C ASP A 37 -7.99 -9.55 -31.58
N ARG A 38 -8.98 -10.22 -32.22
CA ARG A 38 -9.03 -10.48 -33.69
C ARG A 38 -8.98 -9.22 -34.53
N ASP A 39 -9.41 -8.09 -33.99
CA ASP A 39 -9.47 -6.80 -34.67
C ASP A 39 -8.17 -6.00 -34.57
N LEU A 40 -7.06 -6.64 -34.14
CA LEU A 40 -5.74 -6.03 -33.93
C LEU A 40 -5.73 -4.94 -32.85
N GLU A 41 -6.73 -4.91 -31.99
CA GLU A 41 -6.72 -4.11 -30.78
C GLU A 41 -5.88 -4.82 -29.69
N MET A 42 -5.00 -4.06 -29.05
CA MET A 42 -4.17 -4.57 -27.97
C MET A 42 -4.59 -3.90 -26.66
N GLU A 43 -5.14 -4.69 -25.72
CA GLU A 43 -5.33 -4.25 -24.35
C GLU A 43 -4.04 -4.46 -23.56
N ILE A 44 -3.54 -3.40 -22.93
CA ILE A 44 -2.33 -3.45 -22.11
C ILE A 44 -2.72 -3.17 -20.66
N GLN A 45 -2.58 -4.16 -19.79
CA GLN A 45 -2.79 -4.01 -18.36
C GLN A 45 -1.46 -3.61 -17.72
N THR A 46 -1.49 -2.52 -16.97
CA THR A 46 -0.29 -1.97 -16.32
C THR A 46 -0.53 -1.73 -14.85
N GLU A 47 0.52 -1.88 -14.06
CA GLU A 47 0.55 -1.50 -12.64
C GLU A 47 1.61 -0.44 -12.39
N GLY A 48 1.35 0.46 -11.44
CA GLY A 48 2.30 1.49 -11.04
C GLY A 48 3.57 0.91 -10.40
N ASP A 49 4.58 1.75 -10.22
CA ASP A 49 5.93 1.35 -9.77
C ASP A 49 5.96 0.58 -8.42
N LEU A 50 4.90 0.66 -7.60
CA LEU A 50 4.79 -0.14 -6.38
C LEU A 50 4.77 -1.66 -6.62
N VAL A 51 4.48 -2.11 -7.84
CA VAL A 51 4.53 -3.51 -8.22
C VAL A 51 5.92 -4.11 -8.06
N PHE A 52 6.99 -3.31 -8.18
CA PHE A 52 8.35 -3.79 -8.01
C PHE A 52 8.63 -4.37 -6.62
N PHE A 53 7.91 -3.91 -5.59
CA PHE A 53 8.04 -4.44 -4.23
C PHE A 53 7.49 -5.87 -4.06
N GLN A 54 6.81 -6.42 -5.08
CA GLN A 54 6.47 -7.85 -5.16
C GLN A 54 7.66 -8.71 -5.60
N ASP A 55 8.70 -8.11 -6.19
CA ASP A 55 9.88 -8.83 -6.69
C ASP A 55 10.93 -9.09 -5.60
N SER A 56 10.71 -8.63 -4.38
CA SER A 56 11.58 -8.83 -3.23
C SER A 56 10.86 -9.49 -2.07
N ILE A 57 11.57 -10.33 -1.32
CA ILE A 57 11.02 -11.14 -0.22
C ILE A 57 11.77 -10.82 1.07
N ILE A 58 11.00 -10.56 2.12
CA ILE A 58 11.53 -10.47 3.48
C ILE A 58 11.49 -11.87 4.09
N ARG A 59 12.66 -12.35 4.51
CA ARG A 59 12.81 -13.64 5.17
C ARG A 59 12.37 -13.55 6.64
N PRO A 60 11.99 -14.68 7.26
CA PRO A 60 11.73 -14.74 8.69
C PRO A 60 12.91 -14.16 9.50
N PHE A 61 12.61 -13.38 10.52
CA PHE A 61 13.60 -12.80 11.41
C PHE A 61 13.04 -12.60 12.82
N HIS A 62 13.91 -12.72 13.82
CA HIS A 62 13.61 -12.38 15.23
C HIS A 62 14.12 -10.99 15.54
N LYS A 63 13.44 -10.31 16.46
CA LYS A 63 13.77 -8.93 16.88
C LYS A 63 15.19 -8.72 17.38
N THR A 64 15.88 -9.77 17.78
CA THR A 64 17.27 -9.75 18.30
C THR A 64 18.31 -10.18 17.28
N GLY A 65 17.93 -10.39 16.02
CA GLY A 65 18.84 -10.80 14.95
C GLY A 65 19.82 -9.71 14.52
N THR A 66 20.84 -10.12 13.77
CA THR A 66 21.74 -9.16 13.11
C THR A 66 21.09 -8.65 11.83
N ASP A 67 21.25 -7.35 11.52
CA ASP A 67 20.68 -6.68 10.33
C ASP A 67 19.15 -6.77 10.24
N VAL A 68 18.50 -6.77 11.39
CA VAL A 68 17.03 -6.72 11.54
C VAL A 68 16.61 -5.38 12.13
N PRO A 69 15.36 -4.93 11.93
CA PRO A 69 14.93 -3.61 12.38
C PRO A 69 14.85 -3.47 13.91
N GLY A 70 14.72 -4.59 14.64
CA GLY A 70 14.54 -4.60 16.09
C GLY A 70 13.32 -3.79 16.54
N LYS A 71 13.43 -3.11 17.69
CA LYS A 71 12.41 -2.16 18.16
C LYS A 71 12.53 -0.86 17.39
N THR A 72 11.55 -0.53 16.55
CA THR A 72 11.65 0.60 15.63
C THR A 72 10.29 1.25 15.36
N THR A 73 10.32 2.55 15.00
CA THR A 73 9.14 3.31 14.58
C THR A 73 8.66 2.86 13.20
N PRO A 74 7.37 3.10 12.84
CA PRO A 74 6.82 2.76 11.53
C PRO A 74 7.66 3.34 10.36
N GLY A 75 8.05 4.60 10.46
CA GLY A 75 8.87 5.26 9.43
C GLY A 75 10.27 4.64 9.27
N ASN A 76 10.92 4.22 10.36
CA ASN A 76 12.22 3.56 10.28
C ASN A 76 12.09 2.12 9.79
N TYR A 77 11.01 1.42 10.15
CA TYR A 77 10.73 0.10 9.60
C TYR A 77 10.50 0.16 8.08
N PHE A 78 9.73 1.14 7.61
CA PHE A 78 9.55 1.39 6.18
C PHE A 78 10.89 1.61 5.46
N LYS A 79 11.79 2.44 6.01
CA LYS A 79 13.12 2.66 5.42
C LYS A 79 13.95 1.37 5.34
N TRP A 80 13.85 0.52 6.37
CA TRP A 80 14.51 -0.78 6.38
C TRP A 80 13.95 -1.71 5.30
N LEU A 81 12.62 -1.74 5.10
CA LEU A 81 11.98 -2.52 4.04
C LEU A 81 12.46 -2.09 2.65
N VAL A 82 12.52 -0.78 2.38
CA VAL A 82 13.03 -0.27 1.10
C VAL A 82 14.51 -0.63 0.90
N LYS A 83 15.33 -0.55 1.95
CA LYS A 83 16.73 -1.00 1.89
C LYS A 83 16.81 -2.48 1.50
N LYS A 84 16.01 -3.34 2.15
CA LYS A 84 15.98 -4.78 1.88
C LYS A 84 15.46 -5.12 0.48
N HIS A 85 14.51 -4.35 -0.03
CA HIS A 85 14.08 -4.42 -1.42
C HIS A 85 15.24 -4.11 -2.37
N ASN A 86 15.89 -2.96 -2.20
CA ASN A 86 16.99 -2.51 -3.06
C ASN A 86 18.18 -3.50 -3.09
N GLU A 87 18.41 -4.25 -2.01
CA GLU A 87 19.45 -5.28 -1.95
C GLU A 87 19.16 -6.52 -2.83
N GLN A 88 17.91 -6.68 -3.30
CA GLN A 88 17.43 -7.89 -4.00
C GLN A 88 17.07 -7.66 -5.47
N VAL A 89 16.96 -6.42 -5.91
CA VAL A 89 16.44 -6.08 -7.24
C VAL A 89 17.46 -5.32 -8.08
N ASP A 90 17.26 -5.34 -9.39
CA ASP A 90 18.08 -4.59 -10.34
C ASP A 90 17.90 -3.07 -10.14
N ASP A 91 18.91 -2.28 -10.52
CA ASP A 91 18.98 -0.83 -10.29
C ASP A 91 17.74 -0.06 -10.77
N PHE A 92 17.14 -0.46 -11.90
CA PHE A 92 15.96 0.22 -12.43
C PHE A 92 14.67 0.02 -11.60
N LYS A 93 14.68 -0.92 -10.64
CA LYS A 93 13.59 -1.20 -9.71
C LYS A 93 13.86 -0.63 -8.31
N GLN A 94 15.03 -0.04 -8.08
CA GLN A 94 15.40 0.50 -6.79
C GLN A 94 14.77 1.86 -6.55
N PHE A 95 14.54 2.18 -5.28
CA PHE A 95 13.95 3.43 -4.84
C PHE A 95 14.82 4.13 -3.82
N LEU A 96 14.95 5.44 -3.95
CA LEU A 96 15.44 6.29 -2.88
C LEU A 96 14.30 6.65 -1.93
N ILE A 97 14.61 6.72 -0.65
CA ILE A 97 13.67 7.23 0.35
C ILE A 97 13.44 8.73 0.10
N GLY A 98 12.19 9.09 -0.11
CA GLY A 98 11.76 10.48 -0.19
C GLY A 98 11.28 10.99 1.17
N GLN A 99 10.03 11.43 1.24
CA GLN A 99 9.44 11.95 2.47
C GLN A 99 8.86 10.81 3.32
N VAL A 100 9.15 10.84 4.62
CA VAL A 100 8.54 9.92 5.60
C VAL A 100 7.99 10.75 6.73
N THR A 101 6.68 10.98 6.72
CA THR A 101 5.98 11.84 7.71
C THR A 101 5.11 11.05 8.68
N VAL A 102 4.90 9.75 8.45
CA VAL A 102 4.18 8.88 9.38
C VAL A 102 4.97 8.76 10.68
N THR A 103 4.31 9.07 11.79
CA THR A 103 4.83 8.95 13.15
C THR A 103 4.12 7.81 13.86
N GLY A 104 4.74 7.27 14.89
CA GLY A 104 4.17 6.21 15.73
C GLY A 104 5.17 5.72 16.74
N GLU A 105 4.68 5.00 17.73
CA GLU A 105 5.55 4.40 18.75
C GLU A 105 6.44 3.31 18.15
N ALA A 106 7.62 3.16 18.75
CA ALA A 106 8.52 2.10 18.38
C ALA A 106 7.99 0.75 18.89
N ALA A 107 7.81 -0.20 17.99
CA ALA A 107 7.39 -1.56 18.29
C ALA A 107 8.48 -2.57 17.91
N ASP A 108 8.49 -3.70 18.60
CA ASP A 108 9.32 -4.85 18.23
C ASP A 108 8.84 -5.39 16.88
N ARG A 109 9.78 -5.61 15.95
CA ARG A 109 9.48 -6.17 14.63
C ARG A 109 10.08 -7.58 14.55
N GLU A 110 9.23 -8.53 14.22
CA GLU A 110 9.63 -9.91 13.94
C GLU A 110 8.69 -10.52 12.89
N ARG A 111 9.16 -11.53 12.18
CA ARG A 111 8.35 -12.29 11.21
C ARG A 111 8.73 -13.75 11.24
N ASN A 112 7.71 -14.59 11.12
CA ASN A 112 7.87 -16.05 11.10
C ASN A 112 7.66 -16.65 9.70
N ASP A 113 7.28 -15.82 8.72
CA ASP A 113 6.93 -16.22 7.37
C ASP A 113 7.77 -15.48 6.30
N TYR A 114 7.69 -15.99 5.08
CA TYR A 114 8.22 -15.33 3.90
C TYR A 114 7.11 -14.49 3.28
N SER A 115 7.27 -13.19 3.24
CA SER A 115 6.29 -12.28 2.65
C SER A 115 6.98 -11.36 1.65
N THR A 116 6.24 -10.91 0.62
CA THR A 116 6.78 -9.89 -0.27
C THR A 116 6.98 -8.58 0.49
N THR A 117 7.92 -7.77 0.05
CA THR A 117 8.09 -6.43 0.65
C THR A 117 6.82 -5.60 0.49
N ARG A 118 6.05 -5.81 -0.59
CA ARG A 118 4.77 -5.15 -0.84
C ARG A 118 3.74 -5.50 0.23
N ASP A 119 3.56 -6.78 0.53
CA ASP A 119 2.57 -7.23 1.52
C ASP A 119 2.86 -6.61 2.89
N ILE A 120 4.14 -6.56 3.28
CA ILE A 120 4.54 -5.97 4.57
C ILE A 120 4.33 -4.45 4.59
N MET A 121 4.53 -3.77 3.48
CA MET A 121 4.23 -2.34 3.35
C MET A 121 2.72 -2.08 3.48
N ASP A 122 1.89 -2.92 2.89
CA ASP A 122 0.43 -2.81 2.98
C ASP A 122 -0.07 -3.11 4.40
N GLU A 123 0.52 -4.09 5.10
CA GLU A 123 0.30 -4.32 6.54
C GLU A 123 0.69 -3.09 7.36
N LEU A 124 1.87 -2.51 7.09
CA LEU A 124 2.36 -1.34 7.82
C LEU A 124 1.41 -0.13 7.67
N VAL A 125 0.87 0.10 6.47
CA VAL A 125 -0.15 1.13 6.21
C VAL A 125 -1.45 0.80 6.94
N THR A 126 -1.87 -0.46 6.95
CA THR A 126 -3.09 -0.90 7.64
C THR A 126 -2.98 -0.67 9.16
N GLU A 127 -1.82 -0.95 9.76
CA GLU A 127 -1.58 -0.81 11.19
C GLU A 127 -1.42 0.65 11.65
N ASN A 128 -0.73 1.47 10.86
CA ASN A 128 -0.28 2.79 11.29
C ASN A 128 -0.93 3.94 10.53
N GLY A 129 -1.77 3.63 9.54
CA GLY A 129 -2.37 4.62 8.66
C GLY A 129 -1.38 5.22 7.67
N GLY A 130 -1.78 6.33 7.06
CA GLY A 130 -1.01 6.98 6.01
C GLY A 130 -1.15 6.31 4.65
N TYR A 131 -0.27 6.66 3.72
CA TYR A 131 -0.24 6.08 2.38
C TYR A 131 1.16 6.12 1.79
N ILE A 132 1.42 5.19 0.88
CA ILE A 132 2.69 5.08 0.17
C ILE A 132 2.51 5.65 -1.24
N ARG A 133 3.45 6.48 -1.67
CA ARG A 133 3.48 7.11 -2.99
C ARG A 133 4.84 6.92 -3.63
N THR A 134 4.84 6.58 -4.91
CA THR A 134 6.05 6.63 -5.74
C THR A 134 6.05 7.88 -6.61
N ARG A 135 7.22 8.40 -6.92
CA ARG A 135 7.43 9.51 -7.86
C ARG A 135 8.78 9.39 -8.53
N THR A 136 8.86 9.85 -9.76
CA THR A 136 10.12 9.90 -10.52
C THR A 136 10.49 11.35 -10.77
N VAL A 137 11.71 11.73 -10.40
CA VAL A 137 12.24 13.07 -10.60
C VAL A 137 13.62 12.94 -11.23
N GLY A 138 13.79 13.51 -12.42
CA GLY A 138 15.08 13.45 -13.14
C GLY A 138 15.55 12.03 -13.43
N GLY A 139 14.63 11.09 -13.66
CA GLY A 139 14.95 9.67 -13.90
C GLY A 139 15.23 8.86 -12.62
N VAL A 140 15.17 9.48 -11.44
CA VAL A 140 15.38 8.81 -10.15
C VAL A 140 14.03 8.48 -9.53
N HIS A 141 13.88 7.24 -9.07
CA HIS A 141 12.68 6.76 -8.39
C HIS A 141 12.72 7.04 -6.91
N TYR A 142 11.71 7.70 -6.39
CA TYR A 142 11.52 7.98 -4.98
C TYR A 142 10.29 7.27 -4.46
N ILE A 143 10.33 6.85 -3.19
CA ILE A 143 9.20 6.33 -2.46
C ILE A 143 8.99 7.15 -1.18
N ASP A 144 7.76 7.60 -0.98
CA ASP A 144 7.35 8.39 0.17
C ASP A 144 6.37 7.58 1.04
N TYR A 145 6.41 7.76 2.36
CA TYR A 145 5.40 7.24 3.30
C TYR A 145 4.82 8.41 4.10
N LEU A 146 3.63 8.82 3.75
CA LEU A 146 3.02 10.08 4.19
C LEU A 146 1.82 9.83 5.10
N ALA A 147 1.72 10.61 6.18
CA ALA A 147 0.61 10.54 7.12
C ALA A 147 -0.69 11.11 6.51
N GLU A 148 -0.57 12.19 5.73
CA GLU A 148 -1.69 12.90 5.15
C GLU A 148 -1.46 13.15 3.66
N TYR A 149 -2.56 13.25 2.92
CA TYR A 149 -2.50 13.59 1.49
C TYR A 149 -2.25 15.09 1.33
N GLU A 150 -1.10 15.44 0.77
CA GLU A 150 -0.65 16.85 0.63
C GLU A 150 -1.50 17.69 -0.34
N GLN A 151 -2.31 17.05 -1.18
CA GLN A 151 -3.16 17.75 -2.13
C GLN A 151 -4.63 17.62 -1.72
N ALA A 152 -5.18 18.67 -1.14
CA ALA A 152 -6.61 18.89 -1.25
C ALA A 152 -6.92 19.02 -2.74
N GLY A 153 -7.69 18.09 -3.30
CA GLY A 153 -8.14 18.17 -4.69
C GLY A 153 -8.86 19.51 -4.89
N GLY A 154 -8.27 20.40 -5.67
CA GLY A 154 -8.82 21.73 -5.93
C GLY A 154 -10.06 21.73 -6.83
N GLN A 155 -10.64 20.55 -7.10
CA GLN A 155 -11.83 20.42 -7.93
C GLN A 155 -13.02 19.99 -7.07
N ASP A 156 -13.95 20.91 -6.86
CA ASP A 156 -15.25 20.57 -6.27
C ASP A 156 -16.00 19.57 -7.13
N ILE A 157 -16.53 18.53 -6.50
CA ILE A 157 -17.39 17.57 -7.16
C ILE A 157 -18.82 18.11 -7.09
N ARG A 158 -19.40 18.45 -8.25
CA ARG A 158 -20.73 19.03 -8.35
C ARG A 158 -21.61 18.26 -9.32
N GLN A 159 -22.81 17.92 -8.84
CA GLN A 159 -23.82 17.25 -9.67
C GLN A 159 -24.21 18.17 -10.85
N GLY A 160 -24.25 17.60 -12.05
CA GLY A 160 -24.58 18.34 -13.29
C GLY A 160 -23.43 19.13 -13.90
N GLN A 161 -22.22 19.10 -13.33
CA GLN A 161 -21.02 19.74 -13.89
C GLN A 161 -19.93 18.73 -14.24
N ASN A 162 -19.48 17.94 -13.26
CA ASN A 162 -18.36 17.03 -13.42
C ASN A 162 -18.62 15.64 -12.85
N ILE A 163 -19.86 15.34 -12.45
CA ILE A 163 -20.33 14.01 -12.12
C ILE A 163 -21.24 13.54 -13.24
N ILE A 164 -20.89 12.42 -13.87
CA ILE A 164 -21.70 11.75 -14.89
C ILE A 164 -22.69 10.81 -14.22
N ASP A 165 -22.26 10.08 -13.20
CA ASP A 165 -23.11 9.16 -12.43
C ASP A 165 -22.60 9.03 -10.99
N VAL A 166 -23.53 8.84 -10.05
CA VAL A 166 -23.24 8.57 -8.63
C VAL A 166 -24.14 7.46 -8.13
N THR A 167 -23.55 6.33 -7.79
CA THR A 167 -24.25 5.24 -7.12
C THR A 167 -23.96 5.27 -5.63
N LYS A 168 -24.99 5.46 -4.79
CA LYS A 168 -24.87 5.34 -3.34
C LYS A 168 -25.27 3.94 -2.91
N ASN A 169 -24.33 3.13 -2.50
CA ASN A 169 -24.59 1.85 -1.84
C ASN A 169 -24.61 2.02 -0.33
N VAL A 170 -25.74 1.75 0.28
CA VAL A 170 -25.88 1.68 1.73
C VAL A 170 -25.98 0.20 2.11
N LYS A 171 -24.91 -0.33 2.73
CA LYS A 171 -24.91 -1.68 3.28
C LYS A 171 -25.29 -1.60 4.75
N THR A 172 -26.32 -2.32 5.14
CA THR A 172 -26.77 -2.43 6.54
C THR A 172 -26.41 -3.78 7.16
N ASP A 173 -25.75 -4.65 6.40
CA ASP A 173 -25.46 -6.03 6.79
C ASP A 173 -24.57 -6.11 8.04
N ASP A 174 -23.71 -5.10 8.24
CA ASP A 174 -22.80 -5.00 9.38
C ASP A 174 -23.31 -4.07 10.50
N LEU A 175 -24.56 -3.63 10.41
CA LEU A 175 -25.17 -2.76 11.42
C LEU A 175 -25.62 -3.58 12.62
N ALA A 176 -24.84 -3.58 13.68
CA ALA A 176 -25.20 -4.19 14.95
C ALA A 176 -25.95 -3.18 15.82
N THR A 177 -27.25 -3.44 16.10
CA THR A 177 -28.05 -2.65 17.04
C THR A 177 -27.75 -2.99 18.49
N ARG A 178 -27.08 -4.12 18.73
CA ARG A 178 -26.66 -4.58 20.06
C ARG A 178 -25.30 -5.25 19.98
N LEU A 179 -24.36 -4.80 20.79
CA LEU A 179 -23.01 -5.37 20.89
C LEU A 179 -22.85 -6.08 22.24
N ILE A 180 -22.41 -7.32 22.22
CA ILE A 180 -22.04 -8.07 23.42
C ILE A 180 -20.51 -8.19 23.43
N PRO A 181 -19.81 -7.40 24.24
CA PRO A 181 -18.35 -7.51 24.32
C PRO A 181 -17.98 -8.83 25.01
N LEU A 182 -17.09 -9.57 24.39
CA LEU A 182 -16.51 -10.80 24.90
C LEU A 182 -15.01 -10.60 25.11
N GLY A 183 -14.50 -10.92 26.28
CA GLY A 183 -13.06 -10.96 26.56
C GLY A 183 -12.49 -12.34 26.27
N SER A 184 -11.16 -12.45 26.35
CA SER A 184 -10.48 -13.75 26.24
C SER A 184 -10.89 -14.67 27.39
N SER A 185 -10.99 -15.98 27.12
CA SER A 185 -11.13 -16.97 28.20
C SER A 185 -9.83 -17.06 29.00
N THR A 186 -9.95 -17.24 30.32
CA THR A 186 -8.81 -17.32 31.24
C THR A 186 -8.16 -18.72 31.28
N SER A 187 -8.80 -19.72 30.68
CA SER A 187 -8.28 -21.09 30.60
C SER A 187 -8.82 -21.83 29.36
N ASN A 188 -8.16 -22.92 28.99
CA ASN A 188 -8.41 -23.66 27.72
C ASN A 188 -9.80 -24.31 27.57
N ASN A 189 -10.72 -24.15 28.55
CA ASN A 189 -12.06 -24.74 28.49
C ASN A 189 -13.14 -23.85 29.12
N GLU A 190 -12.86 -22.60 29.43
CA GLU A 190 -13.84 -21.68 30.00
C GLU A 190 -14.52 -20.80 28.95
N TRP A 191 -15.74 -20.44 29.23
CA TRP A 191 -16.50 -19.51 28.41
C TRP A 191 -15.82 -18.13 28.37
N PRO A 192 -15.90 -17.39 27.24
CA PRO A 192 -15.37 -16.04 27.16
C PRO A 192 -15.92 -15.16 28.29
N VAL A 193 -15.05 -14.34 28.88
CA VAL A 193 -15.46 -13.38 29.90
C VAL A 193 -16.39 -12.34 29.28
N THR A 194 -17.58 -12.16 29.86
CA THR A 194 -18.57 -11.17 29.44
C THR A 194 -18.63 -10.01 30.44
N ILE A 195 -19.31 -8.93 30.08
CA ILE A 195 -19.61 -7.83 31.02
C ILE A 195 -20.30 -8.34 32.29
N ALA A 196 -21.08 -9.42 32.21
CA ALA A 196 -21.74 -10.02 33.38
C ALA A 196 -20.73 -10.60 34.39
N ASN A 197 -19.55 -10.97 33.96
CA ASN A 197 -18.47 -11.50 34.82
C ASN A 197 -17.61 -10.39 35.44
N VAL A 198 -17.68 -9.17 34.87
CA VAL A 198 -16.99 -7.99 35.36
C VAL A 198 -17.98 -7.16 36.16
N ASN A 199 -17.58 -6.69 37.33
CA ASN A 199 -18.43 -5.82 38.17
C ASN A 199 -19.72 -6.48 38.72
N GLY A 200 -19.70 -7.82 38.95
CA GLY A 200 -20.84 -8.54 39.56
C GLY A 200 -22.13 -8.50 38.73
N GLY A 201 -22.03 -8.39 37.43
CA GLY A 201 -23.18 -8.42 36.50
C GLY A 201 -24.04 -7.15 36.51
N LYS A 202 -23.61 -6.08 37.17
CA LYS A 202 -24.33 -4.79 37.09
C LYS A 202 -23.97 -4.09 35.78
N GLN A 203 -24.98 -3.92 34.92
CA GLN A 203 -24.85 -3.00 33.78
C GLN A 203 -24.67 -1.56 34.31
N PRO A 204 -23.81 -0.76 33.63
CA PRO A 204 -23.68 0.67 33.97
C PRO A 204 -24.97 1.43 33.72
#